data_1623aa9d5b854822c271a12262dedbd7
#
_entry.id   1623aa9d5b854822c271a12262dedbd7
#
_cell.length_a   1.000
_cell.length_b   1.000
_cell.length_c   1.000
_cell.angle_alpha   90.00
_cell.angle_beta   90.00
_cell.angle_gamma   90.00
#
_symmetry.space_group_name_H-M   'P 1'
#
loop_
_entity.id
_entity.type
_entity.pdbx_description
1 polymer ?
#
loop_
_entity_poly.entity_id
_entity_poly.type
_entity_poly.pdbx_seq_one_letter_code
_entity_poly.pdbx_strand_id
1 'polypeptide(L)'
;KGLDHSLEVEIPRANDLAGRTEKLLVDYLQDLEIADDIRTMLAEHDRETTAIKMAQSVAKQFREAGQDMVTSIDVGLRVGLAILTEAVLVAPLEGISEVRLLSNADGSEFVSVHFAGPIRAAGGTGQALGVLIADMIRRDMGIGPYVPTPPQIERVKEEFGLYRGNLQYRPPPEEIEVMVKDCPVMINGESTEDIECSGYGHVTNIDEPRIRGGVLLVI
;
A
#
# COMPACT_ATOMS: atom_id res chain seq x y z
N LYS A 1 6.13 34.54 32.42
CA LYS A 1 6.97 35.08 31.33
C LYS A 1 6.35 34.57 30.07
N GLY A 2 5.54 35.43 29.38
CA GLY A 2 4.91 35.10 28.11
C GLY A 2 5.97 34.93 27.03
N LEU A 3 5.82 33.90 26.21
CA LEU A 3 6.54 33.79 24.97
C LEU A 3 5.94 34.82 24.01
N ASP A 4 6.70 35.84 23.65
CA ASP A 4 6.28 37.01 22.87
C ASP A 4 6.33 36.75 21.35
N HIS A 5 6.26 35.50 20.94
CA HIS A 5 6.13 35.11 19.54
C HIS A 5 5.06 34.02 19.42
N SER A 6 3.99 34.35 18.71
CA SER A 6 3.13 33.32 18.12
C SER A 6 4.02 32.41 17.27
N LEU A 7 4.08 31.13 17.59
CA LEU A 7 4.54 30.11 16.66
C LEU A 7 3.53 30.10 15.51
N GLU A 8 3.82 30.89 14.47
CA GLU A 8 3.19 30.67 13.16
C GLU A 8 3.70 29.32 12.67
N VAL A 9 2.95 28.29 12.98
CA VAL A 9 3.04 27.06 12.24
C VAL A 9 2.48 27.38 10.86
N GLU A 10 3.35 27.78 9.93
CA GLU A 10 3.01 27.82 8.52
C GLU A 10 2.73 26.37 8.08
N ILE A 11 1.49 25.93 8.25
CA ILE A 11 0.98 24.80 7.50
C ILE A 11 0.89 25.30 6.06
N PRO A 12 1.72 24.79 5.13
CA PRO A 12 1.67 25.22 3.75
C PRO A 12 0.28 24.92 3.22
N ARG A 13 -0.57 25.90 3.09
CA ARG A 13 -1.91 25.78 2.52
C ARG A 13 -1.76 25.54 1.03
N ALA A 14 -1.71 24.26 0.63
CA ALA A 14 -2.02 23.92 -0.74
C ALA A 14 -3.53 24.09 -0.91
N ASN A 15 -3.94 24.90 -1.87
CA ASN A 15 -5.35 25.25 -2.05
C ASN A 15 -6.18 24.13 -2.70
N ASP A 16 -5.54 23.12 -3.28
CA ASP A 16 -6.17 22.01 -3.99
C ASP A 16 -5.56 20.65 -3.66
N LEU A 17 -6.21 19.59 -4.10
CA LEU A 17 -5.75 18.21 -3.92
C LEU A 17 -4.36 17.98 -4.53
N ALA A 18 -4.11 18.50 -5.73
CA ALA A 18 -2.85 18.33 -6.44
C ALA A 18 -1.65 18.87 -5.66
N GLY A 19 -1.72 20.13 -5.24
CA GLY A 19 -0.67 20.73 -4.44
C GLY A 19 -0.53 20.11 -3.04
N ARG A 20 -1.62 19.59 -2.44
CA ARG A 20 -1.52 18.85 -1.18
C ARG A 20 -0.80 17.52 -1.36
N THR A 21 -1.11 16.78 -2.42
CA THR A 21 -0.47 15.50 -2.73
C THR A 21 1.03 15.67 -2.94
N GLU A 22 1.44 16.64 -3.75
CA GLU A 22 2.85 16.94 -4.01
C GLU A 22 3.61 17.31 -2.74
N LYS A 23 3.06 18.21 -1.93
CA LYS A 23 3.68 18.62 -0.66
C LYS A 23 3.75 17.47 0.36
N LEU A 24 2.72 16.63 0.41
CA LEU A 24 2.70 15.46 1.29
C LEU A 24 3.83 14.48 0.97
N LEU A 25 4.13 14.33 -0.31
CA LEU A 25 5.09 13.34 -0.81
C LEU A 25 6.44 13.94 -1.21
N VAL A 26 6.74 15.19 -0.81
CA VAL A 26 7.96 15.89 -1.21
C VAL A 26 9.24 15.07 -0.97
N ASP A 27 9.33 14.38 0.16
CA ASP A 27 10.49 13.56 0.51
C ASP A 27 10.63 12.30 -0.35
N TYR A 28 9.53 11.83 -0.97
CA TYR A 28 9.49 10.68 -1.86
C TYR A 28 9.72 11.06 -3.32
N LEU A 29 9.27 12.23 -3.73
CA LEU A 29 9.25 12.67 -5.14
C LEU A 29 10.61 13.09 -5.71
N GLN A 30 11.63 13.31 -4.86
CA GLN A 30 13.00 13.64 -5.31
C GLN A 30 13.04 14.78 -6.36
N ASP A 31 12.39 15.89 -6.08
CA ASP A 31 12.25 17.06 -6.96
C ASP A 31 11.33 16.88 -8.19
N LEU A 32 10.63 15.74 -8.32
CA LEU A 32 9.61 15.58 -9.35
C LEU A 32 8.36 16.40 -8.98
N GLU A 33 8.02 17.35 -9.83
CA GLU A 33 6.78 18.13 -9.72
C GLU A 33 5.63 17.38 -10.39
N ILE A 34 4.55 17.11 -9.66
CA ILE A 34 3.39 16.32 -10.14
C ILE A 34 2.07 17.09 -10.06
N ALA A 35 2.04 18.24 -9.41
CA ALA A 35 0.79 18.95 -9.15
C ALA A 35 0.05 19.37 -10.42
N ASP A 36 0.75 19.83 -11.44
CA ASP A 36 0.13 20.27 -12.70
C ASP A 36 -0.38 19.07 -13.52
N ASP A 37 0.32 17.95 -13.48
CA ASP A 37 -0.14 16.70 -14.11
C ASP A 37 -1.40 16.19 -13.44
N ILE A 38 -1.47 16.21 -12.10
CA ILE A 38 -2.66 15.84 -11.35
C ILE A 38 -3.85 16.75 -11.73
N ARG A 39 -3.65 18.08 -11.81
CA ARG A 39 -4.70 19.03 -12.21
C ARG A 39 -5.23 18.72 -13.61
N THR A 40 -4.33 18.47 -14.53
CA THR A 40 -4.66 18.15 -15.93
C THR A 40 -5.49 16.86 -15.99
N MET A 41 -5.07 15.82 -15.29
CA MET A 41 -5.80 14.54 -15.28
C MET A 41 -7.15 14.65 -14.57
N LEU A 42 -7.26 15.42 -13.48
CA LEU A 42 -8.54 15.64 -12.78
C LEU A 42 -9.54 16.48 -13.61
N ALA A 43 -9.08 17.25 -14.58
CA ALA A 43 -9.96 17.95 -15.50
C ALA A 43 -10.61 17.02 -16.55
N GLU A 44 -9.99 15.87 -16.82
CA GLU A 44 -10.42 14.92 -17.85
C GLU A 44 -11.02 13.63 -17.27
N HIS A 45 -10.67 13.28 -16.03
CA HIS A 45 -11.00 12.00 -15.40
C HIS A 45 -11.52 12.19 -13.97
N ASP A 46 -12.24 11.17 -13.48
CA ASP A 46 -12.55 11.05 -12.06
C ASP A 46 -11.28 10.82 -11.22
N ARG A 47 -11.43 10.96 -9.90
CA ARG A 47 -10.33 10.86 -8.94
C ARG A 47 -9.68 9.47 -8.95
N GLU A 48 -10.48 8.43 -9.06
CA GLU A 48 -10.03 7.03 -9.04
C GLU A 48 -9.18 6.74 -10.29
N THR A 49 -9.65 7.12 -11.46
CA THR A 49 -8.89 7.01 -12.72
C THR A 49 -7.62 7.85 -12.68
N THR A 50 -7.70 9.08 -12.16
CA THR A 50 -6.54 9.96 -11.99
C THR A 50 -5.50 9.32 -11.07
N ALA A 51 -5.92 8.75 -9.95
CA ALA A 51 -5.02 8.10 -9.00
C ALA A 51 -4.23 6.95 -9.65
N ILE A 52 -4.91 6.09 -10.40
CA ILE A 52 -4.26 4.96 -11.09
C ILE A 52 -3.28 5.48 -12.16
N LYS A 53 -3.72 6.39 -13.02
CA LYS A 53 -2.88 6.91 -14.11
C LYS A 53 -1.67 7.67 -13.59
N MET A 54 -1.84 8.48 -12.55
CA MET A 54 -0.72 9.21 -11.92
C MET A 54 0.25 8.24 -11.26
N ALA A 55 -0.22 7.21 -10.57
CA ALA A 55 0.62 6.18 -9.98
C ALA A 55 1.49 5.48 -11.03
N GLN A 56 0.89 5.07 -12.15
CA GLN A 56 1.60 4.45 -13.27
C GLN A 56 2.60 5.42 -13.92
N SER A 57 2.19 6.66 -14.16
CA SER A 57 3.05 7.70 -14.76
C SER A 57 4.27 8.00 -13.90
N VAL A 58 4.08 8.23 -12.60
CA VAL A 58 5.17 8.53 -11.66
C VAL A 58 6.12 7.34 -11.53
N ALA A 59 5.60 6.13 -11.38
CA ALA A 59 6.42 4.93 -11.32
C ALA A 59 7.29 4.77 -12.59
N LYS A 60 6.73 5.03 -13.77
CA LYS A 60 7.45 5.00 -15.03
C LYS A 60 8.52 6.08 -15.10
N GLN A 61 8.21 7.33 -14.73
CA GLN A 61 9.17 8.42 -14.72
C GLN A 61 10.38 8.13 -13.81
N PHE A 62 10.13 7.55 -12.63
CA PHE A 62 11.20 7.12 -11.72
C PHE A 62 12.10 6.05 -12.36
N ARG A 63 11.51 5.07 -13.06
CA ARG A 63 12.32 4.07 -13.80
C ARG A 63 13.15 4.69 -14.91
N GLU A 64 12.58 5.61 -15.68
CA GLU A 64 13.26 6.32 -16.77
C GLU A 64 14.38 7.25 -16.22
N ALA A 65 14.21 7.78 -15.01
CA ALA A 65 15.24 8.53 -14.30
C ALA A 65 16.35 7.67 -13.69
N GLY A 66 16.25 6.31 -13.82
CA GLY A 66 17.28 5.37 -13.36
C GLY A 66 17.11 4.89 -11.92
N GLN A 67 15.99 5.18 -11.27
CA GLN A 67 15.68 4.64 -9.95
C GLN A 67 15.46 3.12 -10.03
N ASP A 68 15.67 2.40 -8.91
CA ASP A 68 15.39 0.97 -8.86
C ASP A 68 13.89 0.66 -8.95
N MET A 69 13.57 -0.60 -9.19
CA MET A 69 12.21 -1.06 -9.40
C MET A 69 11.32 -0.86 -8.17
N VAL A 70 11.84 -1.17 -6.99
CA VAL A 70 11.10 -1.11 -5.71
C VAL A 70 10.76 0.34 -5.39
N THR A 71 11.74 1.24 -5.46
CA THR A 71 11.54 2.68 -5.25
C THR A 71 10.50 3.25 -6.22
N SER A 72 10.56 2.84 -7.49
CA SER A 72 9.63 3.32 -8.51
C SER A 72 8.18 2.89 -8.21
N ILE A 73 7.98 1.64 -7.79
CA ILE A 73 6.67 1.12 -7.41
C ILE A 73 6.16 1.81 -6.14
N ASP A 74 7.01 1.94 -5.11
CA ASP A 74 6.65 2.53 -3.82
C ASP A 74 6.17 3.98 -3.99
N VAL A 75 6.93 4.81 -4.72
CA VAL A 75 6.55 6.21 -4.95
C VAL A 75 5.27 6.31 -5.76
N GLY A 76 5.13 5.55 -6.84
CA GLY A 76 3.90 5.51 -7.63
C GLY A 76 2.68 5.12 -6.80
N LEU A 77 2.81 4.07 -5.98
CA LEU A 77 1.75 3.60 -5.09
C LEU A 77 1.32 4.67 -4.08
N ARG A 78 2.28 5.37 -3.46
CA ARG A 78 2.00 6.45 -2.50
C ARG A 78 1.31 7.64 -3.16
N VAL A 79 1.70 8.00 -4.39
CA VAL A 79 1.01 9.05 -5.16
C VAL A 79 -0.44 8.68 -5.42
N GLY A 80 -0.70 7.47 -5.91
CA GLY A 80 -2.06 7.00 -6.12
C GLY A 80 -2.91 7.00 -4.86
N LEU A 81 -2.37 6.50 -3.74
CA LEU A 81 -3.04 6.51 -2.45
C LEU A 81 -3.30 7.93 -1.94
N ALA A 82 -2.37 8.85 -2.10
CA ALA A 82 -2.55 10.24 -1.68
C ALA A 82 -3.71 10.91 -2.44
N ILE A 83 -3.81 10.67 -3.75
CA ILE A 83 -4.93 11.18 -4.56
C ILE A 83 -6.26 10.56 -4.11
N LEU A 84 -6.32 9.23 -3.92
CA LEU A 84 -7.54 8.53 -3.49
C LEU A 84 -8.03 8.98 -2.13
N THR A 85 -7.12 9.22 -1.19
CA THR A 85 -7.44 9.58 0.19
C THR A 85 -7.44 11.10 0.44
N GLU A 86 -7.43 11.90 -0.61
CA GLU A 86 -7.41 13.36 -0.55
C GLU A 86 -6.22 13.92 0.25
N ALA A 87 -5.07 13.26 0.13
CA ALA A 87 -3.84 13.57 0.85
C ALA A 87 -3.98 13.47 2.39
N VAL A 88 -4.82 12.54 2.87
CA VAL A 88 -4.85 12.17 4.29
C VAL A 88 -3.59 11.36 4.60
N LEU A 89 -2.80 11.84 5.55
CA LEU A 89 -1.44 11.36 5.89
C LEU A 89 -1.32 9.86 6.10
N VAL A 90 -2.28 9.25 6.78
CA VAL A 90 -2.15 7.88 7.28
C VAL A 90 -2.00 6.84 6.17
N ALA A 91 -2.81 6.96 5.10
CA ALA A 91 -2.81 5.93 4.05
C ALA A 91 -1.50 5.91 3.23
N PRO A 92 -1.05 7.03 2.62
CA PRO A 92 0.12 7.02 1.76
C PRO A 92 1.47 7.00 2.50
N LEU A 93 1.53 7.50 3.75
CA LEU A 93 2.80 7.59 4.48
C LEU A 93 2.93 6.50 5.55
N GLU A 94 1.97 6.43 6.46
CA GLU A 94 2.05 5.56 7.64
C GLU A 94 1.41 4.19 7.42
N GLY A 95 0.52 4.07 6.44
CA GLY A 95 -0.21 2.82 6.15
C GLY A 95 0.61 1.78 5.38
N ILE A 96 1.72 2.19 4.74
CA ILE A 96 2.63 1.30 4.02
C ILE A 96 4.02 1.42 4.65
N SER A 97 4.53 0.32 5.23
CA SER A 97 5.88 0.27 5.77
C SER A 97 6.93 0.13 4.66
N GLU A 98 6.68 -0.72 3.68
CA GLU A 98 7.58 -0.95 2.56
C GLU A 98 6.90 -1.66 1.38
N VAL A 99 7.56 -1.60 0.22
CA VAL A 99 7.27 -2.43 -0.95
C VAL A 99 8.48 -3.34 -1.18
N ARG A 100 8.25 -4.60 -1.51
CA ARG A 100 9.32 -5.54 -1.85
C ARG A 100 9.06 -6.19 -3.21
N LEU A 101 10.14 -6.53 -3.90
CA LEU A 101 10.11 -7.41 -5.06
C LEU A 101 10.63 -8.77 -4.61
N LEU A 102 9.79 -9.79 -4.68
CA LEU A 102 10.04 -11.14 -4.20
C LEU A 102 9.90 -12.15 -5.34
N SER A 103 10.32 -13.39 -5.12
CA SER A 103 10.28 -14.44 -6.15
C SER A 103 9.24 -15.51 -5.82
N ASN A 104 8.45 -15.89 -6.81
CA ASN A 104 7.62 -17.08 -6.81
C ASN A 104 8.48 -18.37 -6.84
N ALA A 105 7.86 -19.51 -6.64
CA ALA A 105 8.54 -20.80 -6.67
C ALA A 105 9.18 -21.15 -8.04
N ASP A 106 8.66 -20.58 -9.12
CA ASP A 106 9.19 -20.75 -10.49
C ASP A 106 10.30 -19.74 -10.84
N GLY A 107 10.65 -18.85 -9.91
CA GLY A 107 11.67 -17.81 -10.09
C GLY A 107 11.15 -16.51 -10.73
N SER A 108 9.89 -16.43 -11.11
CA SER A 108 9.29 -15.16 -11.55
C SER A 108 9.16 -14.18 -10.38
N GLU A 109 9.33 -12.88 -10.66
CA GLU A 109 9.22 -11.84 -9.63
C GLU A 109 7.79 -11.37 -9.47
N PHE A 110 7.43 -10.99 -8.24
CA PHE A 110 6.15 -10.39 -7.90
C PHE A 110 6.30 -9.28 -6.86
N VAL A 111 5.29 -8.42 -6.78
CA VAL A 111 5.23 -7.31 -5.82
C VAL A 111 4.58 -7.75 -4.52
N SER A 112 5.23 -7.43 -3.39
CA SER A 112 4.67 -7.54 -2.04
C SER A 112 4.55 -6.16 -1.43
N VAL A 113 3.34 -5.79 -1.01
CA VAL A 113 3.06 -4.55 -0.28
C VAL A 113 2.93 -4.86 1.20
N HIS A 114 3.74 -4.19 2.02
CA HIS A 114 3.78 -4.39 3.46
C HIS A 114 3.04 -3.24 4.15
N PHE A 115 1.97 -3.60 4.84
CA PHE A 115 1.15 -2.64 5.56
C PHE A 115 1.59 -2.49 7.02
N ALA A 116 1.59 -1.25 7.51
CA ALA A 116 1.98 -0.91 8.86
C ALA A 116 0.79 -0.95 9.85
N GLY A 117 1.11 -0.96 11.15
CA GLY A 117 0.13 -0.99 12.24
C GLY A 117 -0.96 0.09 12.21
N PRO A 118 -0.67 1.36 11.85
CA PRO A 118 -1.67 2.44 11.81
C PRO A 118 -2.88 2.20 10.92
N ILE A 119 -2.81 1.31 9.95
CA ILE A 119 -3.92 0.93 9.07
C ILE A 119 -5.17 0.46 9.87
N ARG A 120 -4.98 -0.13 11.03
CA ARG A 120 -6.09 -0.58 11.90
C ARG A 120 -6.99 0.56 12.35
N ALA A 121 -6.42 1.75 12.56
CA ALA A 121 -7.16 2.93 12.98
C ALA A 121 -7.79 3.68 11.79
N ALA A 122 -7.19 3.57 10.61
CA ALA A 122 -7.62 4.28 9.40
C ALA A 122 -8.64 3.50 8.54
N GLY A 123 -8.80 2.20 8.79
CA GLY A 123 -9.60 1.30 7.96
C GLY A 123 -8.85 0.77 6.74
N GLY A 124 -9.30 -0.36 6.19
CA GLY A 124 -8.61 -1.11 5.13
C GLY A 124 -8.91 -0.67 3.70
N THR A 125 -10.02 0.03 3.45
CA THR A 125 -10.51 0.31 2.08
C THR A 125 -9.51 1.08 1.22
N GLY A 126 -8.87 2.12 1.78
CA GLY A 126 -7.85 2.89 1.04
C GLY A 126 -6.67 2.02 0.64
N GLN A 127 -6.25 1.14 1.52
CA GLN A 127 -5.12 0.25 1.30
C GLN A 127 -5.47 -0.91 0.35
N ALA A 128 -6.69 -1.41 0.39
CA ALA A 128 -7.19 -2.37 -0.60
C ALA A 128 -7.15 -1.77 -2.02
N LEU A 129 -7.52 -0.50 -2.18
CA LEU A 129 -7.32 0.23 -3.43
C LEU A 129 -5.84 0.38 -3.78
N GLY A 130 -4.96 0.50 -2.79
CA GLY A 130 -3.51 0.47 -2.98
C GLY A 130 -3.01 -0.84 -3.59
N VAL A 131 -3.59 -1.98 -3.22
CA VAL A 131 -3.28 -3.29 -3.84
C VAL A 131 -3.65 -3.27 -5.33
N LEU A 132 -4.80 -2.71 -5.69
CA LEU A 132 -5.21 -2.52 -7.10
C LEU A 132 -4.21 -1.63 -7.85
N ILE A 133 -3.80 -0.50 -7.26
CA ILE A 133 -2.79 0.39 -7.87
C ILE A 133 -1.46 -0.34 -8.06
N ALA A 134 -1.01 -1.09 -7.06
CA ALA A 134 0.22 -1.88 -7.15
C ALA A 134 0.12 -2.94 -8.28
N ASP A 135 -1.04 -3.58 -8.47
CA ASP A 135 -1.28 -4.48 -9.59
C ASP A 135 -1.19 -3.78 -10.95
N MET A 136 -1.74 -2.59 -11.08
CA MET A 136 -1.66 -1.81 -12.32
C MET A 136 -0.22 -1.40 -12.63
N ILE A 137 0.53 -0.92 -11.64
CA ILE A 137 1.95 -0.55 -11.79
C ILE A 137 2.79 -1.77 -12.19
N ARG A 138 2.65 -2.93 -11.49
CA ARG A 138 3.45 -4.12 -11.79
C ARG A 138 3.23 -4.62 -13.23
N ARG A 139 1.98 -4.54 -13.73
CA ARG A 139 1.66 -4.94 -15.12
C ARG A 139 2.39 -4.07 -16.12
N ASP A 140 2.39 -2.76 -15.93
CA ASP A 140 3.10 -1.82 -16.81
C ASP A 140 4.62 -2.04 -16.78
N MET A 141 5.14 -2.49 -15.65
CA MET A 141 6.56 -2.79 -15.47
C MET A 141 6.95 -4.22 -15.89
N GLY A 142 6.01 -5.02 -16.35
CA GLY A 142 6.25 -6.40 -16.79
C GLY A 142 6.59 -7.38 -15.67
N ILE A 143 6.18 -7.07 -14.42
CA ILE A 143 6.37 -7.95 -13.27
C ILE A 143 5.22 -8.96 -13.19
N GLY A 144 5.55 -10.22 -12.90
CA GLY A 144 4.60 -11.32 -12.78
C GLY A 144 3.60 -11.14 -11.63
N PRO A 145 2.48 -11.90 -11.62
CA PRO A 145 1.59 -11.93 -10.47
C PRO A 145 2.21 -12.75 -9.33
N TYR A 146 1.79 -12.43 -8.10
CA TYR A 146 2.03 -13.30 -6.95
C TYR A 146 1.31 -14.64 -7.12
N VAL A 147 2.00 -15.74 -6.85
CA VAL A 147 1.45 -17.10 -6.85
C VAL A 147 1.66 -17.69 -5.45
N PRO A 148 0.60 -17.73 -4.60
CA PRO A 148 0.74 -18.18 -3.23
C PRO A 148 1.04 -19.66 -3.13
N THR A 149 1.91 -20.03 -2.22
CA THR A 149 2.14 -21.41 -1.83
C THR A 149 1.06 -21.91 -0.87
N PRO A 150 0.78 -23.23 -0.80
CA PRO A 150 -0.19 -23.76 0.15
C PRO A 150 0.07 -23.32 1.61
N PRO A 151 1.30 -23.30 2.14
CA PRO A 151 1.55 -22.77 3.49
C PRO A 151 1.19 -21.31 3.67
N GLN A 152 1.36 -20.46 2.65
CA GLN A 152 0.96 -19.05 2.73
C GLN A 152 -0.55 -18.88 2.81
N ILE A 153 -1.31 -19.68 2.05
CA ILE A 153 -2.78 -19.69 2.12
C ILE A 153 -3.24 -20.13 3.50
N GLU A 154 -2.71 -21.25 4.01
CA GLU A 154 -3.08 -21.75 5.34
C GLU A 154 -2.68 -20.78 6.45
N ARG A 155 -1.59 -20.04 6.31
CA ARG A 155 -1.21 -18.98 7.23
C ARG A 155 -2.27 -17.89 7.33
N VAL A 156 -2.80 -17.42 6.21
CA VAL A 156 -3.85 -16.38 6.20
C VAL A 156 -5.13 -16.92 6.85
N LYS A 157 -5.51 -18.17 6.55
CA LYS A 157 -6.66 -18.82 7.19
C LYS A 157 -6.49 -18.91 8.72
N GLU A 158 -5.29 -19.26 9.20
CA GLU A 158 -4.99 -19.32 10.64
C GLU A 158 -5.11 -17.94 11.27
N GLU A 159 -4.55 -16.88 10.64
CA GLU A 159 -4.66 -15.52 11.12
C GLU A 159 -6.11 -15.06 11.26
N PHE A 160 -6.96 -15.28 10.28
CA PHE A 160 -8.40 -14.98 10.36
C PHE A 160 -9.10 -15.76 11.48
N GLY A 161 -8.72 -17.02 11.69
CA GLY A 161 -9.26 -17.87 12.76
C GLY A 161 -8.89 -17.38 14.17
N LEU A 162 -7.70 -16.85 14.33
CA LEU A 162 -7.16 -16.37 15.60
C LEU A 162 -7.49 -14.90 15.89
N TYR A 163 -7.72 -14.08 14.86
CA TYR A 163 -7.98 -12.66 15.01
C TYR A 163 -9.29 -12.39 15.76
N ARG A 164 -9.21 -11.70 16.90
CA ARG A 164 -10.35 -11.41 17.77
C ARG A 164 -10.90 -9.99 17.61
N GLY A 165 -10.30 -9.20 16.74
CA GLY A 165 -10.76 -7.85 16.45
C GLY A 165 -12.10 -7.82 15.70
N ASN A 166 -12.70 -6.63 15.63
CA ASN A 166 -13.95 -6.41 14.92
C ASN A 166 -13.68 -6.29 13.41
N LEU A 167 -13.85 -7.38 12.69
CA LEU A 167 -13.95 -7.37 11.23
C LEU A 167 -15.42 -7.15 10.86
N GLN A 168 -15.68 -6.33 9.84
CA GLN A 168 -17.03 -6.14 9.30
C GLN A 168 -17.58 -7.42 8.68
N TYR A 169 -16.69 -8.21 8.11
CA TYR A 169 -16.97 -9.51 7.53
C TYR A 169 -15.89 -10.51 7.93
N ARG A 170 -16.30 -11.76 8.17
CA ARG A 170 -15.38 -12.87 8.40
C ARG A 170 -15.59 -13.91 7.31
N PRO A 171 -14.74 -13.93 6.29
CA PRO A 171 -14.86 -14.89 5.22
C PRO A 171 -14.63 -16.32 5.75
N PRO A 172 -15.35 -17.33 5.24
CA PRO A 172 -15.04 -18.73 5.50
C PRO A 172 -13.71 -19.13 4.84
N PRO A 173 -13.06 -20.24 5.30
CA PRO A 173 -11.74 -20.64 4.79
C PRO A 173 -11.65 -20.80 3.27
N GLU A 174 -12.74 -21.22 2.64
CA GLU A 174 -12.81 -21.41 1.19
C GLU A 174 -12.75 -20.08 0.43
N GLU A 175 -13.39 -19.04 0.95
CA GLU A 175 -13.32 -17.70 0.38
C GLU A 175 -11.95 -17.08 0.58
N ILE A 176 -11.33 -17.25 1.76
CA ILE A 176 -9.96 -16.79 2.02
C ILE A 176 -9.00 -17.41 0.99
N GLU A 177 -9.16 -18.70 0.71
CA GLU A 177 -8.34 -19.39 -0.27
C GLU A 177 -8.46 -18.76 -1.67
N VAL A 178 -9.70 -18.48 -2.11
CA VAL A 178 -9.95 -17.82 -3.40
C VAL A 178 -9.33 -16.43 -3.42
N MET A 179 -9.58 -15.61 -2.38
CA MET A 179 -9.06 -14.24 -2.28
C MET A 179 -7.54 -14.21 -2.34
N VAL A 180 -6.85 -15.09 -1.61
CA VAL A 180 -5.38 -15.14 -1.61
C VAL A 180 -4.83 -15.65 -2.94
N LYS A 181 -5.47 -16.63 -3.58
CA LYS A 181 -5.05 -17.17 -4.88
C LYS A 181 -5.22 -16.20 -6.03
N ASP A 182 -6.29 -15.42 -6.00
CA ASP A 182 -6.63 -14.50 -7.09
C ASP A 182 -5.98 -13.12 -6.92
N CYS A 183 -5.40 -12.83 -5.74
CA CYS A 183 -4.71 -11.58 -5.50
C CYS A 183 -3.33 -11.56 -6.17
N PRO A 184 -3.11 -10.71 -7.20
CA PRO A 184 -1.86 -10.70 -7.97
C PRO A 184 -0.70 -9.99 -7.26
N VAL A 185 -0.94 -9.39 -6.11
CA VAL A 185 0.02 -8.70 -5.24
C VAL A 185 -0.02 -9.36 -3.88
N MET A 186 1.14 -9.68 -3.31
CA MET A 186 1.17 -10.22 -1.96
C MET A 186 0.84 -9.11 -0.94
N ILE A 187 -0.20 -9.33 -0.15
CA ILE A 187 -0.56 -8.48 0.97
C ILE A 187 0.20 -8.98 2.19
N ASN A 188 1.10 -8.14 2.72
CA ASN A 188 1.99 -8.47 3.81
C ASN A 188 2.03 -7.32 4.83
N GLY A 189 2.81 -7.43 5.88
CA GLY A 189 2.99 -6.35 6.84
C GLY A 189 3.38 -6.82 8.23
N GLU A 190 3.41 -5.86 9.14
CA GLU A 190 3.85 -6.06 10.51
C GLU A 190 2.82 -6.79 11.35
N SER A 191 3.31 -7.53 12.35
CA SER A 191 2.47 -8.08 13.40
C SER A 191 1.81 -6.96 14.21
N THR A 192 0.51 -7.05 14.41
CA THR A 192 -0.28 -6.06 15.15
C THR A 192 -0.97 -6.62 16.38
N GLU A 193 -0.90 -7.94 16.57
CA GLU A 193 -1.45 -8.66 17.73
C GLU A 193 -0.36 -9.50 18.40
N ASP A 194 -0.43 -9.59 19.72
CA ASP A 194 0.47 -10.45 20.51
C ASP A 194 -0.06 -11.89 20.59
N ILE A 195 -0.44 -12.45 19.43
CA ILE A 195 -0.94 -13.81 19.27
C ILE A 195 -0.13 -14.48 18.18
N GLU A 196 0.51 -15.62 18.49
CA GLU A 196 1.30 -16.38 17.52
C GLU A 196 0.42 -17.34 16.71
N CYS A 197 0.75 -17.46 15.43
CA CYS A 197 0.28 -18.53 14.56
C CYS A 197 1.11 -19.78 14.86
N SER A 198 0.53 -20.76 15.50
CA SER A 198 1.26 -21.96 15.93
C SER A 198 1.37 -23.05 14.87
N GLY A 199 0.45 -23.07 13.91
CA GLY A 199 0.45 -24.01 12.79
C GLY A 199 1.36 -23.57 11.66
N TYR A 200 1.29 -22.31 11.30
CA TYR A 200 2.01 -21.70 10.17
C TYR A 200 2.77 -20.44 10.59
N GLY A 201 3.41 -20.46 11.77
CA GLY A 201 4.16 -19.31 12.30
C GLY A 201 5.32 -18.87 11.42
N HIS A 202 6.00 -19.82 10.77
CA HIS A 202 7.14 -19.56 9.90
C HIS A 202 6.84 -20.01 8.49
N VAL A 203 6.53 -19.06 7.62
CA VAL A 203 6.19 -19.29 6.21
C VAL A 203 7.06 -18.39 5.34
N THR A 204 7.55 -18.92 4.23
CA THR A 204 8.37 -18.14 3.28
C THR A 204 7.71 -16.81 2.93
N ASN A 205 8.49 -15.74 2.92
CA ASN A 205 8.07 -14.36 2.63
C ASN A 205 7.10 -13.74 3.67
N ILE A 206 6.83 -14.41 4.79
CA ILE A 206 6.12 -13.84 5.94
C ILE A 206 7.08 -13.85 7.12
N ASP A 207 7.61 -12.68 7.47
CA ASP A 207 8.72 -12.56 8.42
C ASP A 207 8.26 -12.70 9.88
N GLU A 208 6.98 -12.47 10.14
CA GLU A 208 6.43 -12.39 11.48
C GLU A 208 5.62 -13.63 11.86
N PRO A 209 5.88 -14.27 13.01
CA PRO A 209 5.10 -15.42 13.47
C PRO A 209 3.73 -15.04 14.06
N ARG A 210 3.53 -13.75 14.37
CA ARG A 210 2.31 -13.24 15.02
C ARG A 210 1.28 -12.77 14.01
N ILE A 211 0.04 -12.60 14.48
CA ILE A 211 -1.08 -12.14 13.65
C ILE A 211 -0.84 -10.73 13.11
N ARG A 212 -1.05 -10.56 11.84
CA ARG A 212 -0.97 -9.30 11.09
C ARG A 212 -2.37 -8.70 10.92
N GLY A 213 -2.98 -8.26 12.03
CA GLY A 213 -4.38 -7.78 12.03
C GLY A 213 -4.63 -6.61 11.06
N GLY A 214 -3.63 -5.75 10.81
CA GLY A 214 -3.71 -4.70 9.78
C GLY A 214 -3.83 -5.28 8.37
N VAL A 215 -3.11 -6.36 8.07
CA VAL A 215 -3.19 -7.10 6.79
C VAL A 215 -4.58 -7.67 6.57
N LEU A 216 -5.19 -8.25 7.62
CA LEU A 216 -6.53 -8.83 7.55
C LEU A 216 -7.63 -7.81 7.25
N LEU A 217 -7.38 -6.51 7.49
CA LEU A 217 -8.32 -5.45 7.12
C LEU A 217 -8.24 -5.07 5.63
N VAL A 218 -7.18 -5.48 4.95
CA VAL A 218 -6.95 -5.19 3.52
C VAL A 218 -7.44 -6.33 2.64
N ILE A 219 -7.25 -7.58 3.11
CA ILE A 219 -7.78 -8.79 2.47
C ILE A 219 -9.29 -8.82 2.55
#